data_ff56ba7dd9cafce8ca4f14c839454ac7
#
_entry.id   ff56ba7dd9cafce8ca4f14c839454ac7
#
_cell.length_a   1.000
_cell.length_b   1.000
_cell.length_c   1.000
_cell.angle_alpha   90.00
_cell.angle_beta   90.00
_cell.angle_gamma   90.00
#
_symmetry.space_group_name_H-M   'P 1'
#
loop_
_entity.id
_entity.type
_entity.pdbx_description
1 polymer ?
#
loop_
_entity_poly.entity_id
_entity_poly.type
_entity_poly.pdbx_seq_one_letter_code
_entity_poly.pdbx_strand_id
1 'polypeptide(L)'
;MREWFAKTEGHLKILRAIADLDMFWVEIDSFNPEALGYIRRQSPHPVSSCETLLGLREFLPYFREQAMDVAIIDTPWNGVWQSMKIASAAEACEVNVAPHNFYGHLCTMMNAAAVPNLRIMETDIDRLPWDHELFTHVPEIENGHLIMPERPGWGTEPNEDALRAHPPKGNVGLLNYGQKA
;
A
#
# COMPACT_ATOMS: atom_id res chain seq x y z
N MET A 1 27.14 2.46 -0.05
CA MET A 1 26.08 2.00 -0.94
C MET A 1 24.69 2.59 -0.60
N ARG A 2 24.39 2.95 0.66
CA ARG A 2 23.08 3.50 1.07
C ARG A 2 22.76 4.90 0.52
N GLU A 3 23.75 5.73 0.18
CA GLU A 3 23.51 7.12 -0.26
C GLU A 3 23.07 7.28 -1.72
N TRP A 4 23.24 6.24 -2.54
CA TRP A 4 22.90 6.32 -3.97
C TRP A 4 21.40 6.15 -4.23
N PHE A 5 20.71 5.39 -3.39
CA PHE A 5 19.28 5.09 -3.58
C PHE A 5 18.34 6.21 -3.08
N ALA A 6 18.83 7.10 -2.23
CA ALA A 6 18.03 8.19 -1.65
C ALA A 6 18.05 9.50 -2.48
N LYS A 7 18.72 9.52 -3.62
CA LYS A 7 18.85 10.73 -4.44
C LYS A 7 18.18 10.54 -5.80
N THR A 8 17.58 11.60 -6.32
CA THR A 8 16.95 11.67 -7.63
C THR A 8 17.77 11.03 -8.75
N GLU A 9 19.07 11.33 -8.80
CA GLU A 9 19.98 10.75 -9.80
C GLU A 9 20.13 9.23 -9.71
N GLY A 10 20.11 8.67 -8.51
CA GLY A 10 20.17 7.23 -8.29
C GLY A 10 18.95 6.53 -8.88
N HIS A 11 17.76 7.05 -8.61
CA HIS A 11 16.51 6.54 -9.19
C HIS A 11 16.53 6.65 -10.72
N LEU A 12 16.91 7.79 -11.28
CA LEU A 12 17.00 7.96 -12.72
C LEU A 12 18.02 7.03 -13.39
N LYS A 13 19.13 6.72 -12.71
CA LYS A 13 20.10 5.75 -13.20
C LYS A 13 19.51 4.34 -13.27
N ILE A 14 18.78 3.93 -12.25
CA ILE A 14 18.09 2.62 -12.22
C ILE A 14 17.03 2.58 -13.32
N LEU A 15 16.17 3.59 -13.42
CA LEU A 15 15.13 3.68 -14.43
C LEU A 15 15.67 3.56 -15.85
N ARG A 16 16.80 4.20 -16.13
CA ARG A 16 17.48 4.06 -17.45
C ARG A 16 18.02 2.65 -17.68
N ALA A 17 18.51 2.00 -16.63
CA ALA A 17 19.07 0.65 -16.74
C ALA A 17 18.02 -0.43 -16.98
N ILE A 18 16.76 -0.16 -16.63
CA ILE A 18 15.62 -1.07 -16.81
C ILE A 18 14.65 -0.59 -17.90
N ALA A 19 15.05 0.40 -18.72
CA ALA A 19 14.14 1.07 -19.66
C ALA A 19 13.56 0.16 -20.75
N ASP A 20 14.22 -0.91 -21.06
CA ASP A 20 13.82 -1.94 -22.05
C ASP A 20 13.00 -3.10 -21.44
N LEU A 21 12.74 -3.07 -20.13
CA LEU A 21 11.84 -4.01 -19.48
C LEU A 21 10.39 -3.51 -19.55
N ASP A 22 9.43 -4.40 -19.70
CA ASP A 22 7.99 -4.08 -19.65
C ASP A 22 7.51 -4.13 -18.19
N MET A 23 7.79 -3.06 -17.43
CA MET A 23 7.42 -2.97 -16.02
C MET A 23 5.97 -2.48 -15.86
N PHE A 24 5.20 -3.17 -15.03
CA PHE A 24 3.85 -2.75 -14.68
C PHE A 24 3.84 -1.39 -13.96
N TRP A 25 4.78 -1.19 -13.04
CA TRP A 25 5.25 0.06 -12.47
C TRP A 25 6.63 -0.12 -11.80
N VAL A 26 7.23 0.98 -11.40
CA VAL A 26 8.39 1.01 -10.51
C VAL A 26 7.99 1.78 -9.27
N GLU A 27 8.14 1.17 -8.11
CA GLU A 27 7.86 1.82 -6.83
C GLU A 27 9.07 2.59 -6.34
N ILE A 28 8.84 3.86 -5.99
CA ILE A 28 9.89 4.78 -5.56
C ILE A 28 9.37 5.60 -4.38
N ASP A 29 9.88 5.33 -3.20
CA ASP A 29 9.57 6.13 -2.02
C ASP A 29 10.45 7.37 -1.94
N SER A 30 9.81 8.51 -1.97
CA SER A 30 10.45 9.81 -1.82
C SER A 30 9.59 10.73 -0.98
N PHE A 31 10.18 11.33 0.04
CA PHE A 31 9.53 12.34 0.89
C PHE A 31 9.56 13.75 0.29
N ASN A 32 10.00 13.88 -0.97
CA ASN A 32 10.00 15.15 -1.70
C ASN A 32 9.10 15.03 -2.94
N PRO A 33 7.89 15.63 -2.92
CA PRO A 33 6.94 15.56 -4.03
C PRO A 33 7.50 16.10 -5.35
N GLU A 34 8.25 17.21 -5.32
CA GLU A 34 8.83 17.83 -6.50
C GLU A 34 9.89 16.94 -7.15
N ALA A 35 10.75 16.31 -6.31
CA ALA A 35 11.77 15.37 -6.78
C ALA A 35 11.12 14.12 -7.38
N LEU A 36 10.09 13.57 -6.75
CA LEU A 36 9.36 12.41 -7.26
C LEU A 36 8.63 12.75 -8.57
N GLY A 37 7.99 13.92 -8.67
CA GLY A 37 7.37 14.40 -9.89
C GLY A 37 8.38 14.57 -11.03
N TYR A 38 9.59 15.04 -10.72
CA TYR A 38 10.66 15.09 -11.71
C TYR A 38 11.09 13.69 -12.17
N ILE A 39 11.26 12.74 -11.23
CA ILE A 39 11.61 11.35 -11.54
C ILE A 39 10.53 10.73 -12.43
N ARG A 40 9.25 10.86 -12.05
CA ARG A 40 8.12 10.34 -12.84
C ARG A 40 8.15 10.84 -14.29
N ARG A 41 8.36 12.14 -14.51
CA ARG A 41 8.42 12.73 -15.86
C ARG A 41 9.58 12.22 -16.72
N GLN A 42 10.63 11.68 -16.09
CA GLN A 42 11.80 11.09 -16.77
C GLN A 42 11.75 9.56 -16.83
N SER A 43 10.79 8.95 -16.17
CA SER A 43 10.65 7.50 -16.13
C SER A 43 10.05 6.94 -17.44
N PRO A 44 10.63 5.87 -18.00
CA PRO A 44 10.03 5.15 -19.11
C PRO A 44 8.86 4.23 -18.64
N HIS A 45 8.69 4.07 -17.33
CA HIS A 45 7.68 3.21 -16.71
C HIS A 45 6.74 4.02 -15.83
N PRO A 46 5.50 3.55 -15.59
CA PRO A 46 4.67 4.11 -14.54
C PRO A 46 5.37 4.09 -13.19
N VAL A 47 5.15 5.12 -12.38
CA VAL A 47 5.74 5.24 -11.04
C VAL A 47 4.64 5.08 -9.99
N SER A 48 4.86 4.23 -8.99
CA SER A 48 4.06 4.15 -7.76
C SER A 48 4.82 4.68 -6.56
N SER A 49 4.11 5.14 -5.54
CA SER A 49 4.68 5.65 -4.30
C SER A 49 3.62 5.92 -3.24
N CYS A 50 4.06 6.40 -2.08
CA CYS A 50 3.26 6.97 -1.00
C CYS A 50 2.74 5.99 0.06
N GLU A 51 3.22 4.76 0.12
CA GLU A 51 2.76 3.77 1.11
C GLU A 51 2.90 4.24 2.57
N THR A 52 3.92 5.05 2.86
CA THR A 52 4.22 5.51 4.22
C THR A 52 3.49 6.78 4.64
N LEU A 53 2.69 7.39 3.77
CA LEU A 53 1.99 8.64 4.05
C LEU A 53 0.71 8.43 4.86
N LEU A 54 0.44 9.35 5.78
CA LEU A 54 -0.72 9.29 6.67
C LEU A 54 -1.66 10.49 6.44
N GLY A 55 -2.89 10.14 6.08
CA GLY A 55 -3.96 11.12 5.88
C GLY A 55 -3.84 11.95 4.61
N LEU A 56 -4.98 12.39 4.10
CA LEU A 56 -5.10 13.11 2.84
C LEU A 56 -4.14 14.32 2.73
N ARG A 57 -3.88 15.00 3.86
CA ARG A 57 -3.02 16.20 3.87
C ARG A 57 -1.60 15.89 3.36
N GLU A 58 -1.06 14.71 3.68
CA GLU A 58 0.28 14.31 3.24
C GLU A 58 0.30 13.91 1.76
N PHE A 59 -0.79 13.35 1.24
CA PHE A 59 -0.90 12.98 -0.18
C PHE A 59 -1.10 14.19 -1.11
N LEU A 60 -1.77 15.25 -0.67
CA LEU A 60 -2.12 16.39 -1.52
C LEU A 60 -0.93 17.06 -2.24
N PRO A 61 0.25 17.26 -1.61
CA PRO A 61 1.42 17.80 -2.32
C PRO A 61 1.85 16.92 -3.50
N TYR A 62 1.81 15.60 -3.31
CA TYR A 62 2.19 14.64 -4.35
C TYR A 62 1.20 14.63 -5.51
N PHE A 63 -0.10 14.72 -5.24
CA PHE A 63 -1.13 14.86 -6.28
C PHE A 63 -0.98 16.14 -7.08
N ARG A 64 -0.71 17.28 -6.42
CA ARG A 64 -0.48 18.59 -7.08
C ARG A 64 0.73 18.57 -8.00
N GLU A 65 1.79 17.90 -7.61
CA GLU A 65 3.00 17.71 -8.41
C GLU A 65 2.87 16.62 -9.47
N GLN A 66 1.74 15.93 -9.50
CA GLN A 66 1.57 14.72 -10.33
C GLN A 66 2.78 13.78 -10.17
N ALA A 67 3.13 13.50 -8.93
CA ALA A 67 4.39 12.85 -8.59
C ALA A 67 4.40 11.34 -8.86
N MET A 68 3.23 10.71 -9.04
CA MET A 68 3.11 9.28 -9.34
C MET A 68 1.94 9.01 -10.29
N ASP A 69 1.93 7.82 -10.88
CA ASP A 69 0.82 7.28 -11.68
C ASP A 69 -0.11 6.41 -10.83
N VAL A 70 0.44 5.82 -9.76
CA VAL A 70 -0.29 4.96 -8.83
C VAL A 70 0.06 5.35 -7.39
N ALA A 71 -0.94 5.74 -6.61
CA ALA A 71 -0.79 6.00 -5.19
C ALA A 71 -0.97 4.69 -4.42
N ILE A 72 0.05 4.28 -3.69
CA ILE A 72 -0.02 3.17 -2.75
C ILE A 72 -0.60 3.69 -1.44
N ILE A 73 -1.73 3.14 -1.02
CA ILE A 73 -2.43 3.60 0.19
C ILE A 73 -2.45 2.47 1.21
N ASP A 74 -1.74 2.65 2.33
CA ASP A 74 -1.83 1.72 3.45
C ASP A 74 -3.15 1.94 4.22
N THR A 75 -4.14 1.10 3.92
CA THR A 75 -5.46 1.19 4.55
C THR A 75 -5.46 0.82 6.03
N PRO A 76 -4.69 -0.18 6.51
CA PRO A 76 -4.54 -0.43 7.94
C PRO A 76 -4.04 0.78 8.73
N TRP A 77 -3.15 1.58 8.17
CA TRP A 77 -2.61 2.77 8.83
C TRP A 77 -3.53 3.98 8.71
N ASN A 78 -4.16 4.16 7.55
CA ASN A 78 -5.04 5.31 7.29
C ASN A 78 -6.47 5.10 7.79
N GLY A 79 -6.91 3.86 7.93
CA GLY A 79 -8.31 3.50 8.12
C GLY A 79 -9.14 3.68 6.84
N VAL A 80 -10.24 2.93 6.73
CA VAL A 80 -11.08 2.89 5.53
C VAL A 80 -11.56 4.28 5.11
N TRP A 81 -12.08 5.05 6.05
CA TRP A 81 -12.64 6.36 5.75
C TRP A 81 -11.62 7.35 5.17
N GLN A 82 -10.41 7.36 5.70
CA GLN A 82 -9.35 8.23 5.20
C GLN A 82 -8.82 7.74 3.85
N SER A 83 -8.66 6.43 3.70
CA SER A 83 -8.24 5.83 2.43
C SER A 83 -9.20 6.14 1.29
N MET A 84 -10.51 6.10 1.53
CA MET A 84 -11.51 6.50 0.53
C MET A 84 -11.41 7.97 0.12
N LYS A 85 -11.13 8.88 1.08
CA LYS A 85 -10.90 10.29 0.76
C LYS A 85 -9.64 10.50 -0.08
N ILE A 86 -8.57 9.76 0.24
CA ILE A 86 -7.32 9.80 -0.51
C ILE A 86 -7.55 9.29 -1.94
N ALA A 87 -8.26 8.15 -2.09
CA ALA A 87 -8.58 7.57 -3.38
C ALA A 87 -9.45 8.52 -4.24
N SER A 88 -10.45 9.17 -3.66
CA SER A 88 -11.27 10.16 -4.37
C SER A 88 -10.46 11.39 -4.80
N ALA A 89 -9.51 11.85 -3.98
CA ALA A 89 -8.61 12.94 -4.36
C ALA A 89 -7.63 12.53 -5.46
N ALA A 90 -7.14 11.28 -5.42
CA ALA A 90 -6.30 10.70 -6.46
C ALA A 90 -7.05 10.62 -7.79
N GLU A 91 -8.32 10.15 -7.80
CA GLU A 91 -9.18 10.13 -8.98
C GLU A 91 -9.31 11.51 -9.62
N ALA A 92 -9.57 12.54 -8.82
CA ALA A 92 -9.67 13.92 -9.31
C ALA A 92 -8.36 14.46 -9.92
N CYS A 93 -7.24 13.82 -9.63
CA CYS A 93 -5.91 14.12 -10.18
C CYS A 93 -5.44 13.12 -11.24
N GLU A 94 -6.33 12.26 -11.74
CA GLU A 94 -6.02 11.21 -12.73
C GLU A 94 -4.96 10.20 -12.26
N VAL A 95 -4.89 9.96 -10.94
CA VAL A 95 -3.99 8.99 -10.31
C VAL A 95 -4.78 7.74 -9.93
N ASN A 96 -4.30 6.56 -10.33
CA ASN A 96 -4.85 5.29 -9.87
C ASN A 96 -4.40 4.99 -8.43
N VAL A 97 -5.08 4.06 -7.78
CA VAL A 97 -4.70 3.59 -6.45
C VAL A 97 -4.43 2.09 -6.45
N ALA A 98 -3.45 1.69 -5.65
CA ALA A 98 -3.20 0.31 -5.31
C ALA A 98 -3.08 0.23 -3.78
N PRO A 99 -4.02 -0.42 -3.09
CA PRO A 99 -3.95 -0.53 -1.64
C PRO A 99 -2.76 -1.38 -1.20
N HIS A 100 -1.93 -0.83 -0.31
CA HIS A 100 -0.87 -1.58 0.36
C HIS A 100 -1.48 -2.61 1.29
N ASN A 101 -1.05 -3.86 1.19
CA ASN A 101 -1.65 -4.96 1.93
C ASN A 101 -0.61 -5.97 2.42
N PHE A 102 0.23 -5.51 3.32
CA PHE A 102 1.22 -6.36 3.96
C PHE A 102 0.60 -7.29 5.04
N TYR A 103 -0.39 -6.79 5.78
CA TYR A 103 -0.96 -7.51 6.93
C TYR A 103 -2.44 -7.21 7.22
N GLY A 104 -3.09 -6.47 6.37
CA GLY A 104 -4.44 -5.94 6.65
C GLY A 104 -5.49 -6.30 5.60
N HIS A 105 -5.56 -7.55 5.17
CA HIS A 105 -6.42 -8.00 4.08
C HIS A 105 -7.83 -7.42 4.08
N LEU A 106 -8.49 -7.44 5.23
CA LEU A 106 -9.89 -7.06 5.30
C LEU A 106 -10.10 -5.56 5.04
N CYS A 107 -9.31 -4.72 5.71
CA CYS A 107 -9.38 -3.28 5.51
C CYS A 107 -9.11 -2.91 4.05
N THR A 108 -8.09 -3.52 3.48
CA THR A 108 -7.67 -3.26 2.10
C THR A 108 -8.73 -3.74 1.11
N MET A 109 -9.29 -4.92 1.32
CA MET A 109 -10.34 -5.49 0.47
C MET A 109 -11.59 -4.62 0.44
N MET A 110 -12.08 -4.17 1.58
CA MET A 110 -13.24 -3.28 1.67
C MET A 110 -13.00 -1.93 1.00
N ASN A 111 -11.79 -1.37 1.17
CA ASN A 111 -11.40 -0.16 0.49
C ASN A 111 -11.31 -0.36 -1.02
N ALA A 112 -10.72 -1.46 -1.47
CA ALA A 112 -10.61 -1.78 -2.90
C ALA A 112 -11.99 -1.88 -3.58
N ALA A 113 -12.99 -2.45 -2.91
CA ALA A 113 -14.35 -2.55 -3.44
C ALA A 113 -15.05 -1.19 -3.59
N ALA A 114 -14.66 -0.20 -2.80
CA ALA A 114 -15.32 1.10 -2.74
C ALA A 114 -14.66 2.18 -3.60
N VAL A 115 -13.45 1.96 -4.13
CA VAL A 115 -12.74 2.98 -4.90
C VAL A 115 -12.83 2.76 -6.41
N PRO A 116 -13.22 3.79 -7.18
CA PRO A 116 -13.45 3.67 -8.62
C PRO A 116 -12.15 3.58 -9.44
N ASN A 117 -11.05 4.08 -8.92
CA ASN A 117 -9.74 4.16 -9.58
C ASN A 117 -8.75 3.09 -9.11
N LEU A 118 -9.25 1.94 -8.64
CA LEU A 118 -8.43 0.80 -8.27
C LEU A 118 -7.66 0.25 -9.46
N ARG A 119 -6.33 0.12 -9.31
CA ARG A 119 -5.48 -0.50 -10.33
C ARG A 119 -5.34 -2.00 -10.10
N ILE A 120 -4.89 -2.38 -8.93
CA ILE A 120 -4.69 -3.74 -8.45
C ILE A 120 -4.60 -3.72 -6.93
N MET A 121 -4.86 -4.84 -6.28
CA MET A 121 -4.66 -4.99 -4.85
C MET A 121 -3.45 -5.89 -4.59
N GLU A 122 -2.61 -5.47 -3.66
CA GLU A 122 -1.48 -6.26 -3.20
C GLU A 122 -1.94 -7.44 -2.34
N THR A 123 -1.22 -8.55 -2.43
CA THR A 123 -1.33 -9.66 -1.49
C THR A 123 0.05 -10.21 -1.16
N ASP A 124 0.34 -10.36 0.13
CA ASP A 124 1.59 -10.95 0.60
C ASP A 124 1.53 -12.48 0.46
N ILE A 125 2.54 -13.06 -0.18
CA ILE A 125 2.68 -14.52 -0.36
C ILE A 125 3.51 -15.17 0.75
N ASP A 126 4.31 -14.39 1.49
CA ASP A 126 5.19 -14.87 2.57
C ASP A 126 4.51 -14.82 3.94
N ARG A 127 3.25 -15.20 3.98
CA ARG A 127 2.41 -15.13 5.18
C ARG A 127 2.73 -16.22 6.17
N LEU A 128 2.39 -15.96 7.43
CA LEU A 128 2.46 -16.98 8.47
C LEU A 128 1.48 -18.12 8.17
N PRO A 129 1.88 -19.39 8.36
CA PRO A 129 1.04 -20.56 8.03
C PRO A 129 -0.34 -20.58 8.69
N TRP A 130 -0.47 -19.87 9.82
CA TRP A 130 -1.68 -19.84 10.65
C TRP A 130 -2.45 -18.52 10.60
N ASP A 131 -2.03 -17.53 9.80
CA ASP A 131 -2.69 -16.23 9.77
C ASP A 131 -4.15 -16.29 9.27
N HIS A 132 -4.46 -17.28 8.44
CA HIS A 132 -5.83 -17.58 8.01
C HIS A 132 -6.76 -17.99 9.16
N GLU A 133 -6.22 -18.45 10.30
CA GLU A 133 -6.98 -18.82 11.48
C GLU A 133 -7.46 -17.60 12.29
N LEU A 134 -6.83 -16.43 12.10
CA LEU A 134 -7.12 -15.22 12.88
C LEU A 134 -8.51 -14.64 12.67
N PHE A 135 -9.18 -15.06 11.61
CA PHE A 135 -10.49 -14.58 11.24
C PHE A 135 -11.44 -15.75 10.97
N THR A 136 -12.73 -15.54 11.22
CA THR A 136 -13.76 -16.57 10.97
C THR A 136 -13.94 -16.85 9.48
N HIS A 137 -13.61 -15.87 8.63
CA HIS A 137 -13.64 -15.97 7.18
C HIS A 137 -12.46 -15.20 6.61
N VAL A 138 -11.74 -15.80 5.69
CA VAL A 138 -10.64 -15.16 4.95
C VAL A 138 -11.05 -14.90 3.50
N PRO A 139 -10.47 -13.91 2.83
CA PRO A 139 -10.73 -13.67 1.42
C PRO A 139 -10.32 -14.86 0.56
N GLU A 140 -11.17 -15.24 -0.37
CA GLU A 140 -10.85 -16.24 -1.39
C GLU A 140 -10.21 -15.57 -2.60
N ILE A 141 -9.17 -16.21 -3.15
CA ILE A 141 -8.50 -15.75 -4.38
C ILE A 141 -8.70 -16.83 -5.43
N GLU A 142 -9.41 -16.49 -6.50
CA GLU A 142 -9.64 -17.37 -7.63
C GLU A 142 -9.14 -16.76 -8.93
N ASN A 143 -8.31 -17.49 -9.67
CA ASN A 143 -7.78 -17.06 -10.97
C ASN A 143 -7.13 -15.65 -10.94
N GLY A 144 -6.43 -15.32 -9.86
CA GLY A 144 -5.79 -14.00 -9.67
C GLY A 144 -6.75 -12.89 -9.28
N HIS A 145 -7.99 -13.20 -8.90
CA HIS A 145 -8.99 -12.24 -8.45
C HIS A 145 -9.37 -12.51 -6.99
N LEU A 146 -9.40 -11.44 -6.21
CA LEU A 146 -9.95 -11.49 -4.87
C LEU A 146 -11.48 -11.48 -4.94
N ILE A 147 -12.11 -12.50 -4.35
CA ILE A 147 -13.57 -12.62 -4.31
C ILE A 147 -14.11 -11.79 -3.16
N MET A 148 -14.94 -10.80 -3.49
CA MET A 148 -15.55 -9.92 -2.51
C MET A 148 -16.62 -10.65 -1.70
N PRO A 149 -16.58 -10.60 -0.34
CA PRO A 149 -17.61 -11.21 0.48
C PRO A 149 -18.91 -10.42 0.41
N GLU A 150 -20.03 -11.12 0.37
CA GLU A 150 -21.38 -10.52 0.41
C GLU A 150 -21.92 -10.34 1.85
N ARG A 151 -21.06 -10.51 2.87
CA ARG A 151 -21.43 -10.40 4.28
C ARG A 151 -21.39 -8.93 4.74
N PRO A 152 -22.20 -8.55 5.74
CA PRO A 152 -22.20 -7.19 6.26
C PRO A 152 -20.87 -6.85 6.96
N GLY A 153 -20.56 -5.57 7.03
CA GLY A 153 -19.36 -5.05 7.68
C GLY A 153 -18.09 -5.51 6.98
N TRP A 154 -17.15 -6.07 7.73
CA TRP A 154 -15.92 -6.65 7.21
C TRP A 154 -16.11 -8.02 6.54
N GLY A 155 -17.30 -8.59 6.63
CA GLY A 155 -17.57 -9.94 6.15
C GLY A 155 -16.97 -11.05 7.01
N THR A 156 -16.37 -10.73 8.14
CA THR A 156 -15.67 -11.63 9.06
C THR A 156 -15.57 -11.04 10.46
N GLU A 157 -15.21 -11.88 11.41
CA GLU A 157 -14.95 -11.51 12.80
C GLU A 157 -13.58 -12.06 13.23
N PRO A 158 -12.91 -11.45 14.23
CA PRO A 158 -11.72 -12.03 14.83
C PRO A 158 -12.01 -13.40 15.45
N ASN A 159 -11.13 -14.36 15.23
CA ASN A 159 -11.18 -15.65 15.88
C ASN A 159 -10.41 -15.59 17.20
N GLU A 160 -11.12 -15.39 18.31
CA GLU A 160 -10.49 -15.23 19.63
C GLU A 160 -9.70 -16.46 20.08
N ASP A 161 -10.09 -17.65 19.70
CA ASP A 161 -9.36 -18.87 20.08
C ASP A 161 -8.02 -18.95 19.36
N ALA A 162 -7.96 -18.60 18.08
CA ALA A 162 -6.72 -18.49 17.32
C ALA A 162 -5.82 -17.38 17.89
N LEU A 163 -6.40 -16.23 18.26
CA LEU A 163 -5.63 -15.14 18.90
C LEU A 163 -5.00 -15.58 20.23
N ARG A 164 -5.71 -16.39 21.03
CA ARG A 164 -5.16 -16.96 22.27
C ARG A 164 -4.10 -18.04 22.01
N ALA A 165 -4.25 -18.81 20.94
CA ALA A 165 -3.29 -19.85 20.55
C ALA A 165 -1.98 -19.27 20.00
N HIS A 166 -2.01 -18.08 19.43
CA HIS A 166 -0.87 -17.39 18.83
C HIS A 166 -0.56 -16.04 19.52
N PRO A 167 -0.25 -16.04 20.83
CA PRO A 167 0.05 -14.79 21.53
C PRO A 167 1.36 -14.17 21.00
N PRO A 168 1.52 -12.84 21.09
CA PRO A 168 2.76 -12.18 20.74
C PRO A 168 3.96 -12.79 21.46
N LYS A 169 5.00 -13.17 20.73
CA LYS A 169 6.23 -13.73 21.28
C LYS A 169 7.22 -12.59 21.57
N GLY A 170 7.42 -12.32 22.86
CA GLY A 170 8.44 -11.35 23.33
C GLY A 170 8.11 -9.89 23.01
N ASN A 171 9.08 -9.01 23.20
CA ASN A 171 8.99 -7.61 22.81
C ASN A 171 8.88 -7.50 21.29
N VAL A 172 7.66 -7.40 20.79
CA VAL A 172 7.44 -7.00 19.41
C VAL A 172 7.99 -5.58 19.29
N GLY A 173 9.06 -5.39 18.51
CA GLY A 173 9.82 -4.12 18.45
C GLY A 173 8.99 -2.87 18.14
N LEU A 174 7.75 -3.03 17.66
CA LEU A 174 6.79 -1.96 17.44
C LEU A 174 6.22 -1.35 18.74
N LEU A 175 6.23 -2.07 19.86
CA LEU A 175 5.76 -1.56 21.15
C LEU A 175 6.82 -0.78 21.94
N ASN A 176 8.07 -0.78 21.48
CA ASN A 176 9.19 -0.09 22.12
C ASN A 176 9.54 1.27 21.52
N TYR A 177 8.74 1.79 20.59
CA TYR A 177 8.87 3.17 20.13
C TYR A 177 8.42 4.11 21.25
N GLY A 178 9.38 4.51 22.09
CA GLY A 178 9.17 5.49 23.16
C GLY A 178 9.55 5.08 24.57
N GLN A 179 9.87 3.82 24.85
CA GLN A 179 10.45 3.42 26.14
C GLN A 179 11.98 3.36 25.99
N LYS A 180 12.63 4.49 26.31
CA LYS A 180 14.05 4.47 26.66
C LYS A 180 14.16 3.81 28.02
N ALA A 181 14.93 2.70 28.07
CA ALA A 181 15.40 2.11 29.32
C ALA A 181 16.26 3.11 30.08
#